data_000576241f23d7ea520a91fecb287aeb
#
_entry.id   000576241f23d7ea520a91fecb287aeb
#
_cell.length_a   1.000
_cell.length_b   1.000
_cell.length_c   1.000
_cell.angle_alpha   90.00
_cell.angle_beta   90.00
_cell.angle_gamma   90.00
#
_symmetry.space_group_name_H-M   'P 1'
#
loop_
_entity.id
_entity.type
_entity.pdbx_description
1 polymer ?
#
loop_
_entity_poly.entity_id
_entity_poly.type
_entity_poly.pdbx_seq_one_letter_code
_entity_poly.pdbx_strand_id
1 'polypeptide(L)'
;MRRPRLPLLPLLALAVAAPLSGCGSQSASGPSPAASQPAATVCPSDWAAGWQRLANRAGAPVYCPGWVPSPLSGQISGQYPGQGSRSVTVNKDGSYLVSLIWSDASGEVHVNFGGYLHSTAVPRCDDVETTNGTSVRTKVPCFSDPSGTYRVHGVTATLYTVNRGPDQWHLLYAWKYRGSLYTVSQHVAAPLSYSQVSGDLKRMLNELVLVEPAG
;
A
#
# COMPACT_ATOMS: atom_id res chain seq x y z
N MET A 1 -10.15 -52.48 -4.59
CA MET A 1 -9.08 -51.61 -4.12
C MET A 1 -9.15 -51.50 -2.59
N ARG A 2 -8.18 -52.06 -1.87
CA ARG A 2 -8.19 -52.18 -0.40
C ARG A 2 -7.46 -50.97 0.21
N ARG A 3 -8.10 -50.26 1.17
CA ARG A 3 -7.49 -49.18 1.94
C ARG A 3 -6.63 -49.76 3.08
N PRO A 4 -5.40 -49.23 3.32
CA PRO A 4 -4.60 -49.62 4.47
C PRO A 4 -5.10 -48.92 5.74
N ARG A 5 -5.18 -49.66 6.85
CA ARG A 5 -5.47 -49.20 8.20
C ARG A 5 -4.16 -48.75 8.86
N LEU A 6 -4.11 -47.51 9.39
CA LEU A 6 -3.02 -47.06 10.25
C LEU A 6 -3.24 -47.54 11.70
N PRO A 7 -2.17 -47.91 12.42
CA PRO A 7 -2.27 -48.27 13.82
C PRO A 7 -2.26 -47.06 14.75
N LEU A 8 -3.09 -47.11 15.80
CA LEU A 8 -3.07 -46.18 16.93
C LEU A 8 -1.84 -46.41 17.82
N LEU A 9 -1.09 -45.38 18.14
CA LEU A 9 -0.08 -45.35 19.19
C LEU A 9 -0.65 -44.76 20.48
N PRO A 10 -0.35 -45.32 21.66
CA PRO A 10 -0.84 -44.79 22.93
C PRO A 10 -0.02 -43.59 23.41
N LEU A 11 -0.71 -42.55 23.91
CA LEU A 11 -0.11 -41.41 24.64
C LEU A 11 0.36 -41.85 26.02
N LEU A 12 1.64 -41.71 26.32
CA LEU A 12 2.20 -41.78 27.66
C LEU A 12 2.16 -40.36 28.27
N ALA A 13 1.37 -40.19 29.32
CA ALA A 13 1.34 -38.98 30.15
C ALA A 13 2.46 -39.02 31.19
N LEU A 14 3.44 -38.14 31.10
CA LEU A 14 4.44 -37.87 32.17
C LEU A 14 3.98 -36.68 32.99
N ALA A 15 3.60 -36.93 34.24
CA ALA A 15 3.38 -35.86 35.23
C ALA A 15 4.71 -35.49 35.88
N VAL A 16 5.14 -34.23 35.73
CA VAL A 16 6.29 -33.65 36.45
C VAL A 16 5.75 -32.67 37.46
N ALA A 17 5.93 -33.01 38.74
CA ALA A 17 5.68 -32.13 39.88
C ALA A 17 6.92 -31.19 40.07
N ALA A 18 6.72 -29.87 40.05
CA ALA A 18 7.74 -28.89 40.43
C ALA A 18 7.46 -28.26 41.80
N PRO A 19 8.46 -28.07 42.66
CA PRO A 19 8.31 -27.47 43.96
C PRO A 19 8.19 -25.95 43.90
N LEU A 20 7.25 -25.38 44.68
CA LEU A 20 7.10 -23.98 44.96
C LEU A 20 8.24 -23.49 45.87
N SER A 21 9.16 -22.72 45.32
CA SER A 21 10.08 -21.89 46.16
C SER A 21 9.69 -20.43 45.95
N GLY A 22 9.04 -19.86 46.95
CA GLY A 22 8.74 -18.45 47.01
C GLY A 22 10.02 -17.65 47.37
N CYS A 23 10.41 -16.74 46.47
CA CYS A 23 11.27 -15.59 46.81
C CYS A 23 10.53 -14.34 46.39
N GLY A 24 10.07 -13.58 47.40
CA GLY A 24 9.49 -12.26 47.19
C GLY A 24 10.58 -11.28 46.71
N SER A 25 10.51 -10.87 45.48
CA SER A 25 11.26 -9.74 44.95
C SER A 25 10.33 -8.53 44.91
N GLN A 26 10.58 -7.56 45.76
CA GLN A 26 9.98 -6.21 45.65
C GLN A 26 10.49 -5.59 44.37
N SER A 27 9.62 -5.53 43.35
CA SER A 27 9.87 -4.78 42.14
C SER A 27 9.78 -3.29 42.45
N ALA A 28 10.90 -2.60 42.48
CA ALA A 28 10.93 -1.15 42.42
C ALA A 28 10.28 -0.70 41.10
N SER A 29 9.14 -0.02 41.19
CA SER A 29 8.48 0.63 40.07
C SER A 29 9.35 1.80 39.58
N GLY A 30 10.29 1.53 38.69
CA GLY A 30 10.98 2.57 37.94
C GLY A 30 9.97 3.32 37.04
N PRO A 31 10.18 4.63 36.81
CA PRO A 31 9.29 5.37 35.90
C PRO A 31 9.24 4.66 34.55
N SER A 32 8.02 4.29 34.14
CA SER A 32 7.75 3.74 32.82
C SER A 32 8.31 4.71 31.78
N PRO A 33 9.14 4.26 30.81
CA PRO A 33 9.59 5.15 29.75
C PRO A 33 8.34 5.72 29.07
N ALA A 34 8.23 7.06 29.06
CA ALA A 34 7.17 7.74 28.34
C ALA A 34 7.19 7.24 26.91
N ALA A 35 6.08 6.64 26.46
CA ALA A 35 5.93 6.21 25.10
C ALA A 35 6.20 7.43 24.22
N SER A 36 7.30 7.41 23.45
CA SER A 36 7.64 8.44 22.50
C SER A 36 6.45 8.57 21.55
N GLN A 37 5.80 9.74 21.53
CA GLN A 37 4.80 10.03 20.51
C GLN A 37 5.46 9.81 19.14
N PRO A 38 4.81 9.07 18.22
CA PRO A 38 5.34 8.94 16.87
C PRO A 38 5.56 10.34 16.31
N ALA A 39 6.75 10.60 15.76
CA ALA A 39 7.06 11.85 15.11
C ALA A 39 5.99 12.12 14.05
N ALA A 40 5.47 13.36 14.02
CA ALA A 40 4.48 13.74 13.01
C ALA A 40 5.07 13.45 11.62
N THR A 41 4.38 12.63 10.84
CA THR A 41 4.81 12.29 9.48
C THR A 41 4.79 13.57 8.65
N VAL A 42 5.91 13.87 7.98
CA VAL A 42 6.05 15.03 7.09
C VAL A 42 6.43 14.55 5.70
N CYS A 43 5.97 15.28 4.68
CA CYS A 43 6.46 15.05 3.31
C CYS A 43 7.97 15.38 3.28
N PRO A 44 8.86 14.45 2.89
CA PRO A 44 10.30 14.69 2.87
C PRO A 44 10.65 15.96 2.09
N SER A 45 11.59 16.75 2.60
CA SER A 45 11.95 18.07 2.04
C SER A 45 12.26 18.02 0.55
N ASP A 46 12.98 16.97 0.13
CA ASP A 46 13.39 16.76 -1.26
C ASP A 46 12.21 16.40 -2.19
N TRP A 47 11.09 15.94 -1.63
CA TRP A 47 9.88 15.55 -2.37
C TRP A 47 8.81 16.64 -2.33
N ALA A 48 8.75 17.41 -1.24
CA ALA A 48 7.67 18.33 -0.92
C ALA A 48 7.31 19.28 -2.06
N ALA A 49 8.32 19.91 -2.69
CA ALA A 49 8.08 20.85 -3.79
C ALA A 49 7.40 20.20 -5.02
N GLY A 50 7.68 18.93 -5.29
CA GLY A 50 7.04 18.18 -6.36
C GLY A 50 5.58 17.89 -6.08
N TRP A 51 5.29 17.39 -4.88
CA TRP A 51 3.93 17.09 -4.44
C TRP A 51 3.07 18.35 -4.27
N GLN A 52 3.67 19.48 -3.85
CA GLN A 52 2.96 20.76 -3.82
C GLN A 52 2.55 21.21 -5.23
N ARG A 53 3.45 21.07 -6.23
CA ARG A 53 3.09 21.38 -7.63
C ARG A 53 2.01 20.46 -8.16
N LEU A 54 2.01 19.17 -7.75
CA LEU A 54 0.95 18.23 -8.12
C LEU A 54 -0.40 18.67 -7.53
N ALA A 55 -0.45 19.02 -6.24
CA ALA A 55 -1.65 19.53 -5.59
C ALA A 55 -2.20 20.77 -6.30
N ASN A 56 -1.33 21.72 -6.62
CA ASN A 56 -1.70 22.96 -7.33
C ASN A 56 -2.26 22.67 -8.73
N ARG A 57 -1.64 21.73 -9.48
CA ARG A 57 -2.14 21.31 -10.81
C ARG A 57 -3.45 20.56 -10.77
N ALA A 58 -3.62 19.73 -9.77
CA ALA A 58 -4.86 18.96 -9.56
C ALA A 58 -5.99 19.85 -9.02
N GLY A 59 -5.68 20.99 -8.41
CA GLY A 59 -6.64 21.88 -7.77
C GLY A 59 -7.32 21.27 -6.55
N ALA A 60 -6.69 20.27 -5.92
CA ALA A 60 -7.23 19.53 -4.79
C ALA A 60 -6.11 18.92 -3.94
N PRO A 61 -6.43 18.50 -2.69
CA PRO A 61 -5.46 17.80 -1.85
C PRO A 61 -4.89 16.56 -2.53
N VAL A 62 -3.60 16.31 -2.34
CA VAL A 62 -2.91 15.07 -2.75
C VAL A 62 -2.19 14.46 -1.56
N TYR A 63 -1.86 13.18 -1.62
CA TYR A 63 -1.11 12.52 -0.56
C TYR A 63 0.34 12.31 -0.97
N CYS A 64 1.26 13.02 -0.30
CA CYS A 64 2.70 12.79 -0.38
C CYS A 64 3.06 11.58 0.50
N PRO A 65 3.78 10.57 0.03
CA PRO A 65 4.32 9.54 0.91
C PRO A 65 5.42 10.11 1.80
N GLY A 66 5.45 9.73 3.08
CA GLY A 66 6.60 9.99 3.96
C GLY A 66 7.71 8.98 3.74
N TRP A 67 7.37 7.83 3.14
CA TRP A 67 8.27 6.74 2.82
C TRP A 67 7.78 5.97 1.58
N VAL A 68 8.73 5.43 0.82
CA VAL A 68 8.51 4.44 -0.24
C VAL A 68 9.53 3.32 -0.12
N PRO A 69 9.25 2.09 -0.60
CA PRO A 69 10.20 0.98 -0.52
C PRO A 69 11.46 1.26 -1.34
N SER A 70 12.63 0.92 -0.75
CA SER A 70 13.91 0.98 -1.46
C SER A 70 13.88 0.01 -2.66
N PRO A 71 14.47 0.39 -3.80
CA PRO A 71 15.31 1.57 -4.04
C PRO A 71 14.55 2.78 -4.62
N LEU A 72 13.23 2.84 -4.51
CA LEU A 72 12.45 3.97 -5.00
C LEU A 72 12.75 5.28 -4.24
N SER A 73 12.45 6.39 -4.89
CA SER A 73 12.35 7.71 -4.28
C SER A 73 10.97 8.30 -4.55
N GLY A 74 10.39 8.95 -3.56
CA GLY A 74 9.12 9.69 -3.71
C GLY A 74 9.28 11.06 -4.37
N GLN A 75 10.46 11.40 -4.86
CA GLN A 75 10.70 12.63 -5.60
C GLN A 75 10.03 12.57 -6.98
N ILE A 76 9.06 13.44 -7.25
CA ILE A 76 8.27 13.46 -8.49
C ILE A 76 8.58 14.63 -9.41
N SER A 77 9.56 15.45 -9.06
CA SER A 77 10.00 16.61 -9.86
C SER A 77 11.52 16.79 -9.79
N GLY A 78 12.07 17.52 -10.75
CA GLY A 78 13.51 17.70 -10.87
C GLY A 78 14.18 16.44 -11.45
N GLN A 79 15.46 16.24 -11.18
CA GLN A 79 16.19 15.06 -11.59
C GLN A 79 15.85 13.89 -10.65
N TYR A 80 15.40 12.77 -11.21
CA TYR A 80 15.12 11.56 -10.42
C TYR A 80 16.43 10.86 -10.07
N PRO A 81 16.67 10.52 -8.79
CA PRO A 81 17.93 9.88 -8.41
C PRO A 81 17.95 8.41 -8.83
N GLY A 82 19.13 7.94 -9.25
CA GLY A 82 19.39 6.53 -9.55
C GLY A 82 18.84 6.03 -10.90
N GLN A 83 18.68 4.72 -11.00
CA GLN A 83 18.26 4.02 -12.23
C GLN A 83 16.72 3.86 -12.37
N GLY A 84 15.95 4.42 -11.46
CA GLY A 84 14.50 4.37 -11.52
C GLY A 84 13.90 5.30 -12.57
N SER A 85 12.61 5.15 -12.78
CA SER A 85 11.79 6.05 -13.59
C SER A 85 10.58 6.51 -12.79
N ARG A 86 9.98 7.62 -13.23
CA ARG A 86 8.72 8.13 -12.72
C ARG A 86 7.86 8.67 -13.84
N SER A 87 6.56 8.62 -13.62
CA SER A 87 5.62 9.36 -14.44
C SER A 87 4.61 10.09 -13.53
N VAL A 88 4.17 11.26 -13.96
CA VAL A 88 3.14 12.05 -13.28
C VAL A 88 2.15 12.52 -14.33
N THR A 89 0.96 11.96 -14.29
CA THR A 89 -0.16 12.34 -15.17
C THR A 89 -1.20 13.07 -14.34
N VAL A 90 -1.69 14.20 -14.87
CA VAL A 90 -2.87 14.89 -14.34
C VAL A 90 -3.83 15.07 -15.51
N ASN A 91 -5.03 14.53 -15.38
CA ASN A 91 -6.09 14.59 -16.38
C ASN A 91 -6.87 15.92 -16.31
N LYS A 92 -7.73 16.18 -17.30
CA LYS A 92 -8.55 17.40 -17.36
C LYS A 92 -9.56 17.51 -16.21
N ASP A 93 -9.99 16.38 -15.64
CA ASP A 93 -10.88 16.30 -14.48
C ASP A 93 -10.16 16.45 -13.14
N GLY A 94 -8.84 16.73 -13.17
CA GLY A 94 -7.99 16.84 -12.01
C GLY A 94 -7.48 15.49 -11.48
N SER A 95 -8.04 14.36 -11.92
CA SER A 95 -7.53 13.06 -11.49
C SER A 95 -6.06 12.90 -11.85
N TYR A 96 -5.31 12.22 -11.00
CA TYR A 96 -3.87 12.06 -11.18
C TYR A 96 -3.40 10.64 -10.93
N LEU A 97 -2.27 10.31 -11.55
CA LEU A 97 -1.50 9.10 -11.30
C LEU A 97 -0.01 9.48 -11.20
N VAL A 98 0.61 9.10 -10.10
CA VAL A 98 2.06 9.10 -9.92
C VAL A 98 2.53 7.67 -9.92
N SER A 99 3.45 7.32 -10.81
CA SER A 99 4.05 6.00 -10.95
C SER A 99 5.54 6.09 -10.68
N LEU A 100 6.04 5.32 -9.74
CA LEU A 100 7.45 5.22 -9.35
C LEU A 100 7.90 3.81 -9.64
N ILE A 101 8.90 3.64 -10.52
CA ILE A 101 9.36 2.34 -11.00
C ILE A 101 10.87 2.27 -10.86
N TRP A 102 11.35 1.15 -10.36
CA TRP A 102 12.74 0.73 -10.42
C TRP A 102 12.78 -0.73 -10.87
N SER A 103 13.65 -1.05 -11.81
CA SER A 103 13.82 -2.41 -12.31
C SER A 103 15.27 -2.69 -12.68
N ASP A 104 15.70 -3.91 -12.38
CA ASP A 104 16.98 -4.46 -12.82
C ASP A 104 16.85 -5.96 -13.11
N ALA A 105 17.98 -6.65 -13.24
CA ALA A 105 18.01 -8.08 -13.50
C ALA A 105 17.41 -8.94 -12.37
N SER A 106 17.25 -8.41 -11.15
CA SER A 106 16.66 -9.11 -10.00
C SER A 106 15.14 -8.98 -9.93
N GLY A 107 14.55 -8.00 -10.63
CA GLY A 107 13.12 -7.77 -10.65
C GLY A 107 12.71 -6.31 -10.71
N GLU A 108 11.49 -6.03 -10.27
CA GLU A 108 10.87 -4.70 -10.31
C GLU A 108 10.28 -4.31 -8.96
N VAL A 109 10.47 -3.04 -8.58
CA VAL A 109 9.71 -2.37 -7.52
C VAL A 109 8.92 -1.23 -8.15
N HIS A 110 7.59 -1.34 -8.10
CA HIS A 110 6.69 -0.40 -8.74
C HIS A 110 5.57 -0.01 -7.78
N VAL A 111 5.43 1.30 -7.55
CA VAL A 111 4.41 1.89 -6.67
C VAL A 111 3.65 2.97 -7.41
N ASN A 112 2.32 2.96 -7.29
CA ASN A 112 1.45 4.00 -7.82
C ASN A 112 0.72 4.75 -6.70
N PHE A 113 0.58 6.06 -6.85
CA PHE A 113 -0.30 6.91 -6.05
C PHE A 113 -1.32 7.55 -6.98
N GLY A 114 -2.61 7.32 -6.72
CA GLY A 114 -3.70 7.83 -7.54
C GLY A 114 -4.67 8.69 -6.76
N GLY A 115 -5.30 9.64 -7.45
CA GLY A 115 -6.43 10.41 -6.94
C GLY A 115 -7.48 10.61 -8.03
N TYR A 116 -8.73 10.29 -7.70
CA TYR A 116 -9.92 10.49 -8.54
C TYR A 116 -10.74 11.58 -7.87
N LEU A 117 -10.48 12.82 -8.29
CA LEU A 117 -11.00 14.01 -7.63
C LEU A 117 -12.47 14.23 -7.93
N HIS A 118 -13.21 14.77 -6.95
CA HIS A 118 -14.65 15.03 -7.05
C HIS A 118 -15.49 13.77 -7.32
N SER A 119 -14.93 12.58 -7.11
CA SER A 119 -15.65 11.31 -7.24
C SER A 119 -15.17 10.31 -6.20
N THR A 120 -16.11 9.63 -5.55
CA THR A 120 -15.81 8.51 -4.65
C THR A 120 -16.11 7.15 -5.29
N ALA A 121 -16.48 7.15 -6.57
CA ALA A 121 -16.72 5.94 -7.34
C ALA A 121 -15.40 5.33 -7.83
N VAL A 122 -15.35 4.00 -7.88
CA VAL A 122 -14.24 3.29 -8.52
C VAL A 122 -14.21 3.67 -10.01
N PRO A 123 -13.07 4.07 -10.55
CA PRO A 123 -12.96 4.42 -11.97
C PRO A 123 -13.24 3.21 -12.87
N ARG A 124 -13.54 3.48 -14.14
CA ARG A 124 -13.78 2.43 -15.12
C ARG A 124 -12.59 2.29 -16.08
N CYS A 125 -12.11 1.08 -16.23
CA CYS A 125 -11.04 0.68 -17.14
C CYS A 125 -11.60 -0.02 -18.38
N ASP A 126 -10.84 0.03 -19.47
CA ASP A 126 -11.11 -0.80 -20.64
C ASP A 126 -10.71 -2.25 -20.34
N ASP A 127 -11.61 -3.16 -20.61
CA ASP A 127 -11.38 -4.60 -20.65
C ASP A 127 -11.53 -5.05 -22.11
N VAL A 128 -10.55 -5.78 -22.62
CA VAL A 128 -10.52 -6.22 -24.02
C VAL A 128 -10.50 -7.74 -24.07
N GLU A 129 -11.62 -8.30 -24.46
CA GLU A 129 -11.73 -9.75 -24.72
C GLU A 129 -11.57 -10.02 -26.21
N THR A 130 -10.68 -10.95 -26.56
CA THR A 130 -10.50 -11.39 -27.94
C THR A 130 -10.98 -12.83 -28.09
N THR A 131 -12.04 -13.03 -28.86
CA THR A 131 -12.60 -14.34 -29.18
C THR A 131 -12.66 -14.52 -30.69
N ASN A 132 -12.06 -15.59 -31.17
CA ASN A 132 -12.00 -15.91 -32.63
C ASN A 132 -11.49 -14.76 -33.50
N GLY A 133 -10.48 -14.03 -33.03
CA GLY A 133 -9.88 -12.89 -33.75
C GLY A 133 -10.71 -11.60 -33.68
N THR A 134 -11.85 -11.59 -33.04
CA THR A 134 -12.66 -10.38 -32.84
C THR A 134 -12.42 -9.85 -31.42
N SER A 135 -11.99 -8.58 -31.32
CA SER A 135 -11.78 -7.91 -30.03
C SER A 135 -13.01 -7.07 -29.65
N VAL A 136 -13.54 -7.34 -28.47
CA VAL A 136 -14.64 -6.55 -27.87
C VAL A 136 -14.08 -5.78 -26.68
N ARG A 137 -14.29 -4.46 -26.69
CA ARG A 137 -13.88 -3.57 -25.60
C ARG A 137 -15.08 -3.22 -24.76
N THR A 138 -15.00 -3.50 -23.46
CA THR A 138 -16.03 -3.16 -22.46
C THR A 138 -15.44 -2.25 -21.36
N LYS A 139 -16.30 -1.47 -20.72
CA LYS A 139 -15.92 -0.68 -19.54
C LYS A 139 -16.31 -1.44 -18.28
N VAL A 140 -15.32 -1.76 -17.44
CA VAL A 140 -15.50 -2.44 -16.17
C VAL A 140 -14.90 -1.61 -15.03
N PRO A 141 -15.25 -1.83 -13.75
CA PRO A 141 -14.53 -1.21 -12.65
C PRO A 141 -13.03 -1.56 -12.73
N CYS A 142 -12.14 -0.57 -12.51
CA CYS A 142 -10.69 -0.80 -12.54
C CYS A 142 -10.27 -1.77 -11.43
N PHE A 143 -10.96 -1.76 -10.30
CA PHE A 143 -10.81 -2.72 -9.22
C PHE A 143 -12.16 -3.01 -8.58
N SER A 144 -12.35 -4.27 -8.18
CA SER A 144 -13.54 -4.83 -7.55
C SER A 144 -13.11 -5.88 -6.53
N ASP A 145 -14.05 -6.48 -5.83
CA ASP A 145 -13.84 -7.62 -4.93
C ASP A 145 -12.88 -7.29 -3.78
N PRO A 146 -13.31 -6.46 -2.81
CA PRO A 146 -12.50 -6.08 -1.67
C PRO A 146 -12.10 -7.30 -0.85
N SER A 147 -10.81 -7.39 -0.49
CA SER A 147 -10.22 -8.50 0.25
C SER A 147 -9.93 -8.17 1.72
N GLY A 148 -10.10 -6.91 2.13
CA GLY A 148 -9.88 -6.49 3.52
C GLY A 148 -9.94 -4.99 3.70
N THR A 149 -9.75 -4.56 4.95
CA THR A 149 -9.69 -3.13 5.30
C THR A 149 -8.53 -2.85 6.24
N TYR A 150 -8.00 -1.62 6.19
CA TYR A 150 -7.00 -1.12 7.12
C TYR A 150 -7.39 0.28 7.59
N ARG A 151 -7.33 0.53 8.90
CA ARG A 151 -7.66 1.83 9.49
C ARG A 151 -6.40 2.57 9.88
N VAL A 152 -6.28 3.81 9.44
CA VAL A 152 -5.12 4.67 9.71
C VAL A 152 -5.52 6.14 9.61
N HIS A 153 -5.06 6.99 10.52
CA HIS A 153 -5.28 8.44 10.55
C HIS A 153 -6.75 8.85 10.33
N GLY A 154 -7.70 8.11 10.90
CA GLY A 154 -9.14 8.40 10.80
C GLY A 154 -9.80 8.01 9.46
N VAL A 155 -9.05 7.43 8.52
CA VAL A 155 -9.61 6.87 7.29
C VAL A 155 -9.66 5.34 7.35
N THR A 156 -10.60 4.76 6.61
CA THR A 156 -10.65 3.30 6.36
C THR A 156 -10.29 3.07 4.90
N ALA A 157 -9.13 2.45 4.69
CA ALA A 157 -8.67 2.03 3.37
C ALA A 157 -9.10 0.59 3.11
N THR A 158 -9.65 0.34 1.91
CA THR A 158 -10.10 -0.97 1.46
C THR A 158 -9.04 -1.60 0.57
N LEU A 159 -8.67 -2.85 0.83
CA LEU A 159 -7.68 -3.60 0.05
C LEU A 159 -8.34 -4.32 -1.12
N TYR A 160 -7.70 -4.23 -2.27
CA TYR A 160 -8.04 -4.95 -3.50
C TYR A 160 -6.82 -5.65 -4.08
N THR A 161 -7.03 -6.77 -4.77
CA THR A 161 -6.08 -7.34 -5.71
C THR A 161 -6.48 -6.89 -7.11
N VAL A 162 -5.61 -6.19 -7.82
CA VAL A 162 -5.91 -5.58 -9.11
C VAL A 162 -5.14 -6.29 -10.21
N ASN A 163 -5.80 -6.58 -11.31
CA ASN A 163 -5.20 -7.22 -12.46
C ASN A 163 -5.51 -6.49 -13.79
N ARG A 164 -5.82 -5.18 -13.71
CA ARG A 164 -6.21 -4.35 -14.86
C ARG A 164 -5.65 -2.94 -14.78
N GLY A 165 -5.52 -2.30 -15.96
CA GLY A 165 -5.09 -0.92 -16.06
C GLY A 165 -3.67 -0.67 -15.54
N PRO A 166 -3.40 0.52 -15.02
CA PRO A 166 -2.07 0.87 -14.52
C PRO A 166 -1.66 0.13 -13.26
N ASP A 167 -2.63 -0.51 -12.57
CA ASP A 167 -2.40 -1.27 -11.34
C ASP A 167 -2.48 -2.79 -11.57
N GLN A 168 -2.23 -3.26 -12.79
CA GLN A 168 -2.20 -4.69 -13.09
C GLN A 168 -1.15 -5.41 -12.24
N TRP A 169 -1.53 -6.55 -11.64
CA TRP A 169 -0.71 -7.32 -10.69
C TRP A 169 -0.33 -6.58 -9.41
N HIS A 170 -1.13 -5.58 -9.02
CA HIS A 170 -0.91 -4.83 -7.79
C HIS A 170 -1.84 -5.30 -6.66
N LEU A 171 -1.33 -5.14 -5.42
CA LEU A 171 -2.19 -4.89 -4.27
C LEU A 171 -2.46 -3.40 -4.22
N LEU A 172 -3.71 -3.02 -3.95
CA LEU A 172 -4.16 -1.64 -3.94
C LEU A 172 -4.98 -1.37 -2.70
N TYR A 173 -4.65 -0.31 -1.96
CA TYR A 173 -5.55 0.29 -1.00
C TYR A 173 -6.25 1.50 -1.58
N ALA A 174 -7.58 1.57 -1.41
CA ALA A 174 -8.37 2.74 -1.78
C ALA A 174 -9.12 3.31 -0.57
N TRP A 175 -9.17 4.63 -0.45
CA TRP A 175 -9.91 5.31 0.61
C TRP A 175 -10.58 6.57 0.08
N LYS A 176 -11.65 7.00 0.79
CA LYS A 176 -12.41 8.20 0.46
C LYS A 176 -12.02 9.33 1.41
N TYR A 177 -11.79 10.51 0.85
CA TYR A 177 -11.53 11.71 1.63
C TYR A 177 -12.06 12.95 0.91
N ARG A 178 -12.85 13.79 1.60
CA ARG A 178 -13.42 15.04 1.06
C ARG A 178 -14.04 14.90 -0.34
N GLY A 179 -14.86 13.87 -0.55
CA GLY A 179 -15.57 13.66 -1.83
C GLY A 179 -14.70 13.11 -2.97
N SER A 180 -13.46 12.74 -2.70
CA SER A 180 -12.54 12.14 -3.66
C SER A 180 -12.17 10.71 -3.25
N LEU A 181 -11.75 9.90 -4.22
CA LEU A 181 -11.19 8.57 -4.02
C LEU A 181 -9.68 8.62 -4.25
N TYR A 182 -8.92 8.13 -3.29
CA TYR A 182 -7.46 8.03 -3.36
C TYR A 182 -7.02 6.58 -3.35
N THR A 183 -5.89 6.31 -3.97
CA THR A 183 -5.30 4.97 -4.04
C THR A 183 -3.80 5.00 -3.81
N VAL A 184 -3.29 3.94 -3.19
CA VAL A 184 -1.87 3.56 -3.22
C VAL A 184 -1.79 2.09 -3.60
N SER A 185 -0.93 1.75 -4.53
CA SER A 185 -0.76 0.37 -4.98
C SER A 185 0.71 0.02 -5.17
N GLN A 186 1.02 -1.27 -5.09
CA GLN A 186 2.36 -1.79 -5.31
C GLN A 186 2.30 -3.11 -6.07
N HIS A 187 3.18 -3.27 -7.06
CA HIS A 187 3.30 -4.46 -7.88
C HIS A 187 3.78 -5.65 -7.05
N VAL A 188 3.12 -6.80 -7.22
CA VAL A 188 3.51 -8.06 -6.58
C VAL A 188 4.38 -8.85 -7.57
N ALA A 189 5.66 -8.52 -7.62
CA ALA A 189 6.64 -9.16 -8.49
C ALA A 189 7.96 -9.41 -7.73
N ALA A 190 8.76 -10.35 -8.23
CA ALA A 190 10.10 -10.55 -7.70
C ALA A 190 10.89 -9.22 -7.70
N PRO A 191 11.71 -8.98 -6.66
CA PRO A 191 12.05 -9.90 -5.57
C PRO A 191 11.04 -9.91 -4.40
N LEU A 192 9.94 -9.14 -4.48
CA LEU A 192 9.02 -8.93 -3.38
C LEU A 192 7.94 -10.03 -3.32
N SER A 193 7.70 -10.53 -2.12
CA SER A 193 6.57 -11.42 -1.83
C SER A 193 5.30 -10.62 -1.54
N TYR A 194 4.14 -11.28 -1.63
CA TYR A 194 2.84 -10.71 -1.23
C TYR A 194 2.86 -10.12 0.18
N SER A 195 3.49 -10.80 1.13
CA SER A 195 3.59 -10.34 2.54
C SER A 195 4.40 -9.05 2.66
N GLN A 196 5.52 -8.95 1.94
CA GLN A 196 6.34 -7.74 1.91
C GLN A 196 5.57 -6.57 1.30
N VAL A 197 4.96 -6.77 0.12
CA VAL A 197 4.12 -5.75 -0.54
C VAL A 197 2.96 -5.29 0.36
N SER A 198 2.29 -6.22 1.05
CA SER A 198 1.24 -5.87 2.02
C SER A 198 1.77 -5.06 3.20
N GLY A 199 2.97 -5.38 3.68
CA GLY A 199 3.66 -4.62 4.74
C GLY A 199 4.05 -3.21 4.29
N ASP A 200 4.64 -3.09 3.11
CA ASP A 200 5.05 -1.84 2.50
C ASP A 200 3.86 -0.89 2.30
N LEU A 201 2.75 -1.40 1.76
CA LEU A 201 1.52 -0.62 1.57
C LEU A 201 0.95 -0.10 2.88
N LYS A 202 0.93 -0.91 3.94
CA LYS A 202 0.48 -0.47 5.27
C LYS A 202 1.41 0.60 5.84
N ARG A 203 2.72 0.45 5.65
CA ARG A 203 3.69 1.47 6.05
C ARG A 203 3.48 2.75 5.26
N MET A 204 3.34 2.70 3.94
CA MET A 204 3.05 3.89 3.14
C MET A 204 1.78 4.59 3.62
N LEU A 205 0.68 3.85 3.87
CA LEU A 205 -0.57 4.41 4.40
C LEU A 205 -0.38 5.13 5.74
N ASN A 206 0.45 4.58 6.64
CA ASN A 206 0.76 5.20 7.94
C ASN A 206 1.62 6.47 7.79
N GLU A 207 2.35 6.59 6.71
CA GLU A 207 3.29 7.70 6.46
C GLU A 207 2.80 8.65 5.35
N LEU A 208 1.51 8.60 4.96
CA LEU A 208 0.93 9.55 4.03
C LEU A 208 0.71 10.91 4.69
N VAL A 209 1.11 11.95 3.97
CA VAL A 209 0.96 13.35 4.36
C VAL A 209 0.03 14.05 3.38
N LEU A 210 -1.03 14.67 3.89
CA LEU A 210 -1.92 15.48 3.05
C LEU A 210 -1.23 16.79 2.67
N VAL A 211 -1.19 17.08 1.37
CA VAL A 211 -0.65 18.32 0.79
C VAL A 211 -1.82 19.05 0.14
N GLU A 212 -2.18 20.19 0.71
CA GLU A 212 -3.23 21.07 0.19
C GLU A 212 -2.68 21.90 -0.99
N PRO A 213 -3.48 22.26 -2.00
CA PRO A 213 -3.08 23.23 -2.99
C PRO A 213 -2.78 24.57 -2.32
N ALA A 214 -1.73 25.24 -2.79
CA ALA A 214 -1.48 26.62 -2.37
C ALA A 214 -2.59 27.52 -2.92
N GLY A 215 -3.17 28.35 -2.05
CA GLY A 215 -4.21 29.31 -2.40
C GLY A 215 -3.67 30.46 -3.30
#